data_ca0c85900770db370d1e2c9057f2de81
#
_entry.id   ca0c85900770db370d1e2c9057f2de81
#
_cell.length_a   1.000
_cell.length_b   1.000
_cell.length_c   1.000
_cell.angle_alpha   90.00
_cell.angle_beta   90.00
_cell.angle_gamma   90.00
#
_symmetry.space_group_name_H-M   'P 1'
#
loop_
_entity.id
_entity.type
_entity.pdbx_description
1 polymer ?
#
loop_
_entity_poly.entity_id
_entity_poly.type
_entity_poly.pdbx_seq_one_letter_code
_entity_poly.pdbx_strand_id
1 'polypeptide(L)'
;MKKIFIWLLAILFLVPMEAGAEIRNSLQQARLAYICALADMAVYDTDMNDVVRQEMNRLGWRFTDYRNKDARANTVFYTVVNMQAEPGQRETLIVIPGTEKLKDIEVDLRCSKVLFGGSNINEFRQYAEQEKVDSNAPMVHRGFNDYTMTAFFTPRESGKIAADEIQKFLSESNDHLYITGHSLGGAVATLLGARLVATGADASKLSIFTFGAPTVGNTAFAEEYGCLLDVSRYTMSGDLVKNALQMLKSGYVQFGTEYKWQKNENSHRFNHSMAGYLDAAIRGYYDESLGGVLTLQQLASYKPEAISEEGMATGPLWNQQFDKGRVYIAPVQMKLPENIQNDSAYMQLAVGDLLMNQFQRIHVDENAVAASNEVDTLFTACQEAEQVGCEYIAQIKISGTMDKANPNLYRIATETSFFTTSGEPVASSMTSTTTKEITPIEAAMYNMARLTGDIQQAQAEGILPK
;
A
#
# COMPACT_ATOMS: atom_id res chain seq x y z
N MET A 1 1.39 -26.91 -55.49
CA MET A 1 1.39 -26.94 -54.02
C MET A 1 2.56 -26.16 -53.46
N LYS A 2 2.63 -24.85 -53.65
CA LYS A 2 3.70 -23.97 -53.11
C LYS A 2 3.24 -22.50 -53.02
N LYS A 3 2.02 -22.21 -52.55
CA LYS A 3 1.52 -20.83 -52.35
C LYS A 3 0.61 -20.62 -51.12
N ILE A 4 0.63 -21.49 -50.12
CA ILE A 4 -0.22 -21.38 -48.92
C ILE A 4 0.59 -21.13 -47.62
N PHE A 5 1.91 -20.98 -47.70
CA PHE A 5 2.75 -20.93 -46.48
C PHE A 5 3.32 -19.54 -46.13
N ILE A 6 2.86 -18.44 -46.76
CA ILE A 6 3.40 -17.09 -46.52
C ILE A 6 2.42 -16.16 -45.80
N TRP A 7 1.18 -16.57 -45.54
CA TRP A 7 0.20 -15.71 -44.88
C TRP A 7 -0.02 -16.01 -43.38
N LEU A 8 0.69 -16.92 -42.78
CA LEU A 8 0.56 -17.29 -41.35
C LEU A 8 1.65 -16.70 -40.46
N LEU A 9 2.58 -15.91 -41.00
CA LEU A 9 3.65 -15.25 -40.25
C LEU A 9 3.48 -13.73 -40.08
N ALA A 10 2.39 -13.14 -40.60
CA ALA A 10 2.11 -11.71 -40.53
C ALA A 10 1.05 -11.29 -39.50
N ILE A 11 0.47 -12.23 -38.76
CA ILE A 11 -0.54 -11.95 -37.71
C ILE A 11 0.05 -11.95 -36.29
N LEU A 12 1.32 -12.24 -36.13
CA LEU A 12 1.97 -12.33 -34.80
C LEU A 12 2.62 -11.01 -34.31
N PHE A 13 2.38 -9.88 -34.97
CA PHE A 13 3.02 -8.61 -34.63
C PHE A 13 2.06 -7.39 -34.58
N LEU A 14 0.81 -7.60 -34.18
CA LEU A 14 -0.09 -6.49 -33.86
C LEU A 14 -0.86 -6.81 -32.56
N VAL A 15 -0.14 -7.18 -31.50
CA VAL A 15 -0.56 -6.76 -30.17
C VAL A 15 -0.02 -5.34 -30.05
N PRO A 16 -0.85 -4.29 -29.91
CA PRO A 16 -0.33 -3.01 -29.52
C PRO A 16 0.43 -3.22 -28.22
N MET A 17 1.76 -3.12 -28.24
CA MET A 17 2.49 -2.87 -27.02
C MET A 17 1.86 -1.59 -26.46
N GLU A 18 1.17 -1.68 -25.34
CA GLU A 18 0.83 -0.53 -24.53
C GLU A 18 2.16 0.18 -24.25
N ALA A 19 2.40 1.26 -24.97
CA ALA A 19 3.63 2.00 -24.87
C ALA A 19 3.61 2.69 -23.51
N GLY A 20 4.41 2.22 -22.56
CA GLY A 20 4.62 2.89 -21.29
C GLY A 20 4.44 2.06 -20.01
N ALA A 21 3.74 0.92 -20.07
CA ALA A 21 3.57 0.10 -18.87
C ALA A 21 4.90 -0.61 -18.52
N GLU A 22 5.36 -0.43 -17.28
CA GLU A 22 6.45 -1.22 -16.73
C GLU A 22 5.99 -2.69 -16.64
N ILE A 23 6.77 -3.62 -17.23
CA ILE A 23 6.48 -5.05 -17.13
C ILE A 23 6.87 -5.52 -15.73
N ARG A 24 5.89 -5.66 -14.84
CA ARG A 24 6.06 -6.21 -13.49
C ARG A 24 5.55 -7.64 -13.43
N ASN A 25 6.23 -8.47 -12.64
CA ASN A 25 5.64 -9.74 -12.25
C ASN A 25 4.54 -9.52 -11.18
N SER A 26 3.73 -10.55 -10.92
CA SER A 26 2.60 -10.46 -9.99
C SER A 26 3.02 -10.06 -8.57
N LEU A 27 4.15 -10.57 -8.08
CA LEU A 27 4.68 -10.23 -6.76
C LEU A 27 5.13 -8.75 -6.67
N GLN A 28 5.81 -8.24 -7.70
CA GLN A 28 6.20 -6.82 -7.74
C GLN A 28 4.97 -5.92 -7.76
N GLN A 29 3.96 -6.27 -8.54
CA GLN A 29 2.70 -5.54 -8.62
C GLN A 29 1.97 -5.54 -7.27
N ALA A 30 1.88 -6.70 -6.60
CA ALA A 30 1.24 -6.83 -5.29
C ALA A 30 2.01 -6.07 -4.20
N ARG A 31 3.35 -6.12 -4.21
CA ARG A 31 4.21 -5.36 -3.30
C ARG A 31 4.01 -3.85 -3.45
N LEU A 32 4.00 -3.34 -4.67
CA LEU A 32 3.78 -1.92 -4.94
C LEU A 32 2.38 -1.48 -4.52
N ALA A 33 1.36 -2.31 -4.79
CA ALA A 33 0.00 -2.05 -4.32
C ALA A 33 -0.07 -1.96 -2.79
N TYR A 34 0.64 -2.86 -2.08
CA TYR A 34 0.70 -2.83 -0.63
C TYR A 34 1.41 -1.58 -0.10
N ILE A 35 2.57 -1.21 -0.66
CA ILE A 35 3.29 0.01 -0.29
C ILE A 35 2.44 1.27 -0.56
N CYS A 36 1.79 1.35 -1.72
CA CYS A 36 0.89 2.46 -2.05
C CYS A 36 -0.30 2.53 -1.08
N ALA A 37 -0.91 1.39 -0.75
CA ALA A 37 -2.01 1.34 0.21
C ALA A 37 -1.59 1.75 1.63
N LEU A 38 -0.39 1.34 2.10
CA LEU A 38 0.19 1.81 3.36
C LEU A 38 0.40 3.33 3.34
N ALA A 39 0.99 3.85 2.26
CA ALA A 39 1.25 5.28 2.11
C ALA A 39 -0.06 6.09 2.06
N ASP A 40 -1.08 5.59 1.36
CA ASP A 40 -2.41 6.20 1.36
C ASP A 40 -3.04 6.20 2.75
N MET A 41 -2.94 5.08 3.50
CA MET A 41 -3.44 5.01 4.89
C MET A 41 -2.68 5.97 5.82
N ALA A 42 -1.38 6.14 5.63
CA ALA A 42 -0.51 7.01 6.44
C ALA A 42 -0.82 8.51 6.30
N VAL A 43 -1.59 8.92 5.30
CA VAL A 43 -1.94 10.33 5.05
C VAL A 43 -3.38 10.68 5.36
N TYR A 44 -4.20 9.69 5.75
CA TYR A 44 -5.55 9.93 6.28
C TYR A 44 -5.51 10.47 7.71
N ASP A 45 -6.52 11.26 8.09
CA ASP A 45 -6.67 11.78 9.47
C ASP A 45 -7.40 10.75 10.35
N THR A 46 -6.70 9.66 10.67
CA THR A 46 -7.21 8.56 11.52
C THR A 46 -6.17 8.18 12.57
N ASP A 47 -6.59 7.53 13.66
CA ASP A 47 -5.66 7.01 14.69
C ASP A 47 -4.61 6.04 14.10
N MET A 48 -4.91 5.44 12.95
CA MET A 48 -4.02 4.53 12.23
C MET A 48 -2.88 5.25 11.50
N ASN A 49 -3.10 6.48 11.08
CA ASN A 49 -2.14 7.18 10.24
C ASN A 49 -0.78 7.34 10.91
N ASP A 50 -0.78 7.75 12.18
CA ASP A 50 0.46 7.99 12.91
C ASP A 50 1.28 6.70 13.08
N VAL A 51 0.61 5.59 13.34
CA VAL A 51 1.28 4.29 13.51
C VAL A 51 1.83 3.77 12.18
N VAL A 52 1.05 3.79 11.12
CA VAL A 52 1.52 3.38 9.79
C VAL A 52 2.67 4.29 9.33
N ARG A 53 2.55 5.60 9.56
CA ARG A 53 3.59 6.57 9.21
C ARG A 53 4.87 6.35 10.00
N GLN A 54 4.77 6.11 11.31
CA GLN A 54 5.94 5.79 12.15
C GLN A 54 6.62 4.52 11.68
N GLU A 55 5.87 3.46 11.38
CA GLU A 55 6.42 2.20 10.90
C GLU A 55 7.10 2.39 9.53
N MET A 56 6.47 3.06 8.58
CA MET A 56 7.10 3.38 7.30
C MET A 56 8.37 4.23 7.47
N ASN A 57 8.37 5.22 8.39
CA ASN A 57 9.58 5.99 8.68
C ASN A 57 10.70 5.11 9.23
N ARG A 58 10.38 4.16 10.10
CA ARG A 58 11.34 3.19 10.65
C ARG A 58 11.93 2.31 9.53
N LEU A 59 11.12 1.93 8.56
CA LEU A 59 11.52 1.19 7.37
C LEU A 59 12.25 2.07 6.32
N GLY A 60 12.62 3.30 6.69
CA GLY A 60 13.41 4.20 5.84
C GLY A 60 12.61 5.04 4.87
N TRP A 61 11.28 4.99 4.91
CA TRP A 61 10.44 5.87 4.11
C TRP A 61 10.33 7.24 4.77
N ARG A 62 10.53 8.31 4.01
CA ARG A 62 10.46 9.69 4.51
C ARG A 62 9.29 10.42 3.90
N PHE A 63 8.43 10.97 4.75
CA PHE A 63 7.26 11.76 4.37
C PHE A 63 7.57 13.24 4.39
N THR A 64 7.11 13.96 3.36
CA THR A 64 7.10 15.42 3.32
C THR A 64 5.72 15.86 2.86
N ASP A 65 5.04 16.72 3.64
CA ASP A 65 3.74 17.24 3.31
C ASP A 65 3.83 18.56 2.55
N TYR A 66 2.89 18.74 1.62
CA TYR A 66 2.75 19.95 0.82
C TYR A 66 1.30 20.42 0.85
N ARG A 67 1.10 21.66 1.21
CA ARG A 67 -0.21 22.30 1.25
C ARG A 67 -0.25 23.46 0.29
N ASN A 68 -1.35 23.60 -0.42
CA ASN A 68 -1.57 24.74 -1.30
C ASN A 68 -3.05 25.14 -1.28
N LYS A 69 -3.30 26.41 -1.56
CA LYS A 69 -4.64 26.99 -1.54
C LYS A 69 -4.78 28.06 -2.61
N ASP A 70 -5.86 28.02 -3.34
CA ASP A 70 -6.31 29.12 -4.18
C ASP A 70 -7.85 29.29 -4.08
N ALA A 71 -8.42 30.16 -4.91
CA ALA A 71 -9.86 30.41 -4.91
C ALA A 71 -10.72 29.18 -5.27
N ARG A 72 -10.13 28.16 -5.89
CA ARG A 72 -10.82 26.96 -6.40
C ARG A 72 -10.78 25.79 -5.41
N ALA A 73 -9.66 25.60 -4.72
CA ALA A 73 -9.46 24.45 -3.84
C ALA A 73 -8.46 24.74 -2.70
N ASN A 74 -8.61 23.96 -1.62
CA ASN A 74 -7.64 23.83 -0.56
C ASN A 74 -7.08 22.40 -0.64
N THR A 75 -5.80 22.26 -0.89
CA THR A 75 -5.21 20.98 -1.32
C THR A 75 -4.05 20.56 -0.43
N VAL A 76 -3.86 19.25 -0.32
CA VAL A 76 -2.71 18.62 0.33
C VAL A 76 -2.25 17.41 -0.48
N PHE A 77 -0.95 17.22 -0.57
CA PHE A 77 -0.34 15.98 -1.04
C PHE A 77 0.97 15.73 -0.28
N TYR A 78 1.48 14.53 -0.39
CA TYR A 78 2.72 14.11 0.26
C TYR A 78 3.69 13.54 -0.76
N THR A 79 4.99 13.76 -0.54
CA THR A 79 6.03 12.94 -1.16
C THR A 79 6.53 11.94 -0.14
N VAL A 80 6.67 10.68 -0.55
CA VAL A 80 7.13 9.58 0.29
C VAL A 80 8.26 8.89 -0.43
N VAL A 81 9.47 8.93 0.14
CA VAL A 81 10.69 8.48 -0.53
C VAL A 81 11.34 7.36 0.28
N ASN A 82 11.66 6.26 -0.38
CA ASN A 82 12.47 5.19 0.19
C ASN A 82 13.94 5.63 0.27
N MET A 83 14.40 5.94 1.47
CA MET A 83 15.77 6.42 1.72
C MET A 83 16.79 5.29 1.89
N GLN A 84 16.35 4.04 1.94
CA GLN A 84 17.24 2.87 2.07
C GLN A 84 17.86 2.48 0.72
N ALA A 85 17.19 2.81 -0.39
CA ALA A 85 17.70 2.51 -1.72
C ALA A 85 18.73 3.55 -2.19
N GLU A 86 19.67 3.12 -3.03
CA GLU A 86 20.64 3.99 -3.66
C GLU A 86 19.99 4.99 -4.63
N PRO A 87 20.54 6.21 -4.77
CA PRO A 87 20.05 7.15 -5.78
C PRO A 87 20.01 6.53 -7.18
N GLY A 88 18.89 6.69 -7.89
CA GLY A 88 18.62 6.07 -9.18
C GLY A 88 17.93 4.71 -9.11
N GLN A 89 17.67 4.21 -7.90
CA GLN A 89 16.90 3.00 -7.61
C GLN A 89 15.82 3.25 -6.54
N ARG A 90 15.62 4.51 -6.15
CA ARG A 90 14.67 4.87 -5.10
C ARG A 90 13.24 4.81 -5.61
N GLU A 91 12.40 4.22 -4.80
CA GLU A 91 10.95 4.34 -4.98
C GLU A 91 10.52 5.68 -4.39
N THR A 92 9.96 6.53 -5.23
CA THR A 92 9.43 7.84 -4.83
C THR A 92 7.94 7.85 -5.10
N LEU A 93 7.14 8.14 -4.08
CA LEU A 93 5.69 8.21 -4.19
C LEU A 93 5.21 9.67 -4.06
N ILE A 94 4.21 10.03 -4.85
CA ILE A 94 3.32 11.15 -4.59
C ILE A 94 2.00 10.56 -4.09
N VAL A 95 1.63 10.90 -2.87
CA VAL A 95 0.44 10.37 -2.20
C VAL A 95 -0.57 11.48 -2.03
N ILE A 96 -1.78 11.26 -2.52
CA ILE A 96 -2.85 12.25 -2.52
C ILE A 96 -4.01 11.71 -1.68
N PRO A 97 -4.29 12.31 -0.50
CA PRO A 97 -5.37 11.84 0.35
C PRO A 97 -6.73 12.02 -0.32
N GLY A 98 -7.62 11.07 -0.06
CA GLY A 98 -9.03 11.20 -0.43
C GLY A 98 -9.81 12.05 0.58
N THR A 99 -11.10 12.19 0.34
CA THR A 99 -12.04 12.86 1.26
C THR A 99 -12.67 11.82 2.17
N GLU A 100 -12.60 12.02 3.50
CA GLU A 100 -13.13 11.07 4.48
C GLU A 100 -14.66 11.02 4.54
N LYS A 101 -15.33 12.09 4.13
CA LYS A 101 -16.78 12.20 4.24
C LYS A 101 -17.45 11.92 2.90
N LEU A 102 -18.13 10.78 2.81
CA LEU A 102 -18.95 10.39 1.65
C LEU A 102 -19.94 11.47 1.20
N LYS A 103 -20.51 12.23 2.16
CA LYS A 103 -21.42 13.34 1.84
C LYS A 103 -20.73 14.46 1.06
N ASP A 104 -19.43 14.67 1.31
CA ASP A 104 -18.66 15.67 0.60
C ASP A 104 -18.35 15.20 -0.84
N ILE A 105 -18.17 13.88 -1.03
CA ILE A 105 -18.02 13.28 -2.37
C ILE A 105 -19.31 13.43 -3.19
N GLU A 106 -20.49 13.21 -2.61
CA GLU A 106 -21.78 13.40 -3.31
C GLU A 106 -22.05 14.86 -3.66
N VAL A 107 -21.60 15.81 -2.83
CA VAL A 107 -21.77 17.27 -3.07
C VAL A 107 -20.76 17.76 -4.11
N ASP A 108 -19.53 17.28 -4.08
CA ASP A 108 -18.48 17.65 -5.03
C ASP A 108 -18.63 16.98 -6.41
N LEU A 109 -19.42 15.90 -6.47
CA LEU A 109 -19.84 15.24 -7.72
C LEU A 109 -20.82 16.07 -8.57
N ARG A 110 -20.98 17.39 -8.34
CA ARG A 110 -21.64 18.30 -9.28
C ARG A 110 -20.84 18.38 -10.57
N CYS A 111 -21.16 17.44 -11.38
CA CYS A 111 -20.51 16.88 -12.57
C CYS A 111 -20.36 17.85 -13.76
N SER A 112 -19.81 19.04 -13.59
CA SER A 112 -19.38 19.82 -14.76
C SER A 112 -18.06 19.28 -15.29
N LYS A 113 -17.99 19.08 -16.60
CA LYS A 113 -16.75 18.74 -17.29
C LYS A 113 -16.07 20.02 -17.76
N VAL A 114 -14.75 19.98 -17.80
CA VAL A 114 -13.91 21.01 -18.43
C VAL A 114 -13.06 20.36 -19.50
N LEU A 115 -12.70 21.14 -20.50
CA LEU A 115 -11.80 20.68 -21.55
C LEU A 115 -10.42 20.42 -20.95
N PHE A 116 -9.85 19.27 -21.29
CA PHE A 116 -8.53 18.86 -20.89
C PHE A 116 -7.59 18.93 -22.10
N GLY A 117 -6.69 19.90 -22.11
CA GLY A 117 -5.77 20.11 -23.23
C GLY A 117 -4.65 21.08 -22.85
N GLY A 118 -3.75 21.29 -23.78
CA GLY A 118 -2.58 22.16 -23.60
C GLY A 118 -1.32 21.40 -23.17
N SER A 119 -0.20 22.10 -23.17
CA SER A 119 1.13 21.58 -22.85
C SER A 119 1.87 22.40 -21.77
N ASN A 120 1.21 23.43 -21.23
CA ASN A 120 1.76 24.26 -20.14
C ASN A 120 0.62 24.85 -19.29
N ILE A 121 0.98 25.40 -18.15
CA ILE A 121 0.04 25.91 -17.11
C ILE A 121 -0.97 26.92 -17.68
N ASN A 122 -0.53 27.84 -18.55
CA ASN A 122 -1.42 28.87 -19.11
C ASN A 122 -2.44 28.25 -20.04
N GLU A 123 -2.00 27.35 -20.91
CA GLU A 123 -2.90 26.62 -21.81
C GLU A 123 -3.87 25.74 -20.99
N PHE A 124 -3.43 25.04 -19.95
CA PHE A 124 -4.31 24.23 -19.10
C PHE A 124 -5.46 25.04 -18.54
N ARG A 125 -5.19 26.27 -18.06
CA ARG A 125 -6.22 27.20 -17.57
C ARG A 125 -7.12 27.68 -18.68
N GLN A 126 -6.55 28.10 -19.82
CA GLN A 126 -7.30 28.56 -20.98
C GLN A 126 -8.27 27.49 -21.51
N TYR A 127 -7.81 26.24 -21.62
CA TYR A 127 -8.66 25.12 -22.04
C TYR A 127 -9.79 24.85 -21.04
N ALA A 128 -9.50 24.83 -19.75
CA ALA A 128 -10.51 24.58 -18.71
C ALA A 128 -11.59 25.66 -18.59
N GLU A 129 -11.35 26.88 -19.10
CA GLU A 129 -12.27 28.04 -19.10
C GLU A 129 -13.07 28.18 -20.39
N GLN A 130 -12.81 27.37 -21.41
CA GLN A 130 -13.55 27.43 -22.68
C GLN A 130 -15.03 27.07 -22.49
N GLU A 131 -15.93 27.96 -22.95
CA GLU A 131 -17.37 27.74 -22.87
C GLU A 131 -17.92 26.88 -24.02
N LYS A 132 -17.31 27.01 -25.22
CA LYS A 132 -17.69 26.22 -26.40
C LYS A 132 -16.70 25.10 -26.60
N VAL A 133 -17.12 23.87 -26.30
CA VAL A 133 -16.29 22.68 -26.38
C VAL A 133 -16.89 21.71 -27.38
N ASP A 134 -16.06 21.14 -28.26
CA ASP A 134 -16.43 19.98 -29.06
C ASP A 134 -16.75 18.82 -28.14
N SER A 135 -17.89 18.15 -28.33
CA SER A 135 -18.31 16.99 -27.55
C SER A 135 -17.34 15.81 -27.65
N ASN A 136 -16.52 15.76 -28.69
CA ASN A 136 -15.51 14.73 -28.94
C ASN A 136 -14.12 15.09 -28.39
N ALA A 137 -13.97 16.27 -27.81
CA ALA A 137 -12.69 16.66 -27.20
C ALA A 137 -12.50 16.00 -25.82
N PRO A 138 -11.24 15.78 -25.39
CA PRO A 138 -10.94 15.29 -24.06
C PRO A 138 -11.49 16.21 -22.98
N MET A 139 -12.33 15.68 -22.11
CA MET A 139 -12.93 16.42 -21.01
C MET A 139 -12.81 15.64 -19.70
N VAL A 140 -12.59 16.37 -18.61
CA VAL A 140 -12.44 15.79 -17.27
C VAL A 140 -13.35 16.48 -16.25
N HIS A 141 -13.57 15.86 -15.12
CA HIS A 141 -14.35 16.41 -14.02
C HIS A 141 -13.69 17.70 -13.49
N ARG A 142 -14.46 18.79 -13.43
CA ARG A 142 -13.98 20.13 -13.04
C ARG A 142 -13.31 20.12 -11.65
N GLY A 143 -13.96 19.56 -10.63
CA GLY A 143 -13.44 19.57 -9.27
C GLY A 143 -12.10 18.84 -9.15
N PHE A 144 -11.93 17.69 -9.80
CA PHE A 144 -10.65 16.99 -9.82
C PHE A 144 -9.57 17.77 -10.55
N ASN A 145 -9.94 18.41 -11.70
CA ASN A 145 -9.00 19.29 -12.39
C ASN A 145 -8.59 20.48 -11.53
N ASP A 146 -9.54 21.14 -10.87
CA ASP A 146 -9.27 22.31 -10.03
C ASP A 146 -8.36 21.94 -8.85
N TYR A 147 -8.60 20.77 -8.22
CA TYR A 147 -7.69 20.24 -7.19
C TYR A 147 -6.29 20.01 -7.75
N THR A 148 -6.17 19.31 -8.89
CA THR A 148 -4.89 19.03 -9.54
C THR A 148 -4.14 20.32 -9.88
N MET A 149 -4.83 21.29 -10.46
CA MET A 149 -4.24 22.59 -10.83
C MET A 149 -3.78 23.38 -9.60
N THR A 150 -4.56 23.37 -8.52
CA THR A 150 -4.20 24.07 -7.27
C THR A 150 -3.02 23.37 -6.57
N ALA A 151 -3.05 22.06 -6.42
CA ALA A 151 -2.01 21.31 -5.71
C ALA A 151 -0.66 21.39 -6.42
N PHE A 152 -0.63 21.21 -7.73
CA PHE A 152 0.60 20.92 -8.46
C PHE A 152 1.04 22.02 -9.42
N PHE A 153 0.11 22.83 -9.92
CA PHE A 153 0.35 23.84 -10.97
C PHE A 153 0.12 25.29 -10.53
N THR A 154 -0.08 25.51 -9.23
CA THR A 154 -0.15 26.86 -8.64
C THR A 154 1.08 27.07 -7.75
N PRO A 155 1.72 28.26 -7.81
CA PRO A 155 2.85 28.56 -6.94
C PRO A 155 2.45 28.42 -5.46
N ARG A 156 3.30 27.76 -4.67
CA ARG A 156 3.19 27.68 -3.21
C ARG A 156 3.71 28.98 -2.57
N GLU A 157 3.57 29.12 -1.24
CA GLU A 157 4.11 30.25 -0.49
C GLU A 157 5.62 30.47 -0.74
N SER A 158 6.37 29.40 -0.99
CA SER A 158 7.79 29.44 -1.38
C SER A 158 8.05 29.99 -2.79
N GLY A 159 7.01 30.27 -3.57
CA GLY A 159 7.09 30.63 -4.99
C GLY A 159 7.35 29.46 -5.95
N LYS A 160 7.56 28.26 -5.43
CA LYS A 160 7.82 27.06 -6.25
C LYS A 160 6.52 26.38 -6.70
N ILE A 161 6.56 25.78 -7.89
CA ILE A 161 5.49 24.98 -8.47
C ILE A 161 5.86 23.51 -8.34
N ALA A 162 4.96 22.70 -7.78
CA ALA A 162 5.26 21.29 -7.53
C ALA A 162 5.50 20.50 -8.83
N ALA A 163 4.72 20.76 -9.88
CA ALA A 163 4.89 20.11 -11.17
C ALA A 163 6.28 20.35 -11.78
N ASP A 164 6.84 21.55 -11.63
CA ASP A 164 8.19 21.87 -12.13
C ASP A 164 9.26 21.07 -11.36
N GLU A 165 9.10 20.96 -10.03
CA GLU A 165 10.00 20.15 -9.21
C GLU A 165 9.91 18.66 -9.56
N ILE A 166 8.72 18.14 -9.84
CA ILE A 166 8.49 16.76 -10.30
C ILE A 166 9.11 16.55 -11.69
N GLN A 167 8.89 17.46 -12.64
CA GLN A 167 9.49 17.39 -13.97
C GLN A 167 11.02 17.37 -13.90
N LYS A 168 11.59 18.24 -13.07
CA LYS A 168 13.02 18.27 -12.81
C LYS A 168 13.51 16.94 -12.25
N PHE A 169 12.83 16.38 -11.23
CA PHE A 169 13.16 15.07 -10.67
C PHE A 169 13.14 13.97 -11.75
N LEU A 170 12.09 13.89 -12.56
CA LEU A 170 11.97 12.89 -13.63
C LEU A 170 13.04 13.04 -14.72
N SER A 171 13.50 14.26 -14.99
CA SER A 171 14.54 14.52 -15.99
C SER A 171 15.97 14.27 -15.49
N GLU A 172 16.23 14.49 -14.21
CA GLU A 172 17.57 14.42 -13.60
C GLU A 172 17.85 13.10 -12.87
N SER A 173 16.79 12.34 -12.47
CA SER A 173 16.90 11.07 -11.76
C SER A 173 16.55 9.87 -12.65
N ASN A 174 17.14 8.73 -12.36
CA ASN A 174 16.70 7.43 -12.86
C ASN A 174 15.69 6.74 -11.94
N ASP A 175 15.30 7.37 -10.83
CA ASP A 175 14.31 6.86 -9.91
C ASP A 175 12.93 6.81 -10.59
N HIS A 176 12.14 5.82 -10.23
CA HIS A 176 10.76 5.68 -10.72
C HIS A 176 9.80 6.43 -9.79
N LEU A 177 8.84 7.14 -10.38
CA LEU A 177 7.80 7.87 -9.66
C LEU A 177 6.49 7.08 -9.65
N TYR A 178 5.98 6.79 -8.46
CA TYR A 178 4.65 6.23 -8.25
C TYR A 178 3.71 7.33 -7.76
N ILE A 179 2.54 7.46 -8.39
CA ILE A 179 1.51 8.41 -7.98
C ILE A 179 0.34 7.60 -7.44
N THR A 180 -0.04 7.81 -6.19
CA THR A 180 -1.10 7.02 -5.56
C THR A 180 -2.15 7.88 -4.87
N GLY A 181 -3.34 7.33 -4.71
CA GLY A 181 -4.41 7.95 -3.97
C GLY A 181 -5.66 7.09 -3.90
N HIS A 182 -6.37 7.23 -2.80
CA HIS A 182 -7.67 6.61 -2.59
C HIS A 182 -8.79 7.59 -2.93
N SER A 183 -9.89 7.11 -3.49
CA SER A 183 -11.08 7.92 -3.76
C SER A 183 -10.78 9.16 -4.62
N LEU A 184 -11.11 10.36 -4.15
CA LEU A 184 -10.73 11.65 -4.77
C LEU A 184 -9.23 11.72 -5.09
N GLY A 185 -8.38 11.26 -4.16
CA GLY A 185 -6.93 11.24 -4.34
C GLY A 185 -6.50 10.44 -5.55
N GLY A 186 -7.14 9.29 -5.80
CA GLY A 186 -6.88 8.46 -6.98
C GLY A 186 -7.32 9.13 -8.29
N ALA A 187 -8.41 9.89 -8.28
CA ALA A 187 -8.83 10.69 -9.43
C ALA A 187 -7.80 11.80 -9.74
N VAL A 188 -7.34 12.50 -8.71
CA VAL A 188 -6.30 13.54 -8.83
C VAL A 188 -4.96 12.94 -9.27
N ALA A 189 -4.59 11.76 -8.76
CA ALA A 189 -3.39 11.02 -9.18
C ALA A 189 -3.39 10.74 -10.68
N THR A 190 -4.53 10.28 -11.20
CA THR A 190 -4.70 10.03 -12.64
C THR A 190 -4.55 11.32 -13.47
N LEU A 191 -5.17 12.43 -13.04
CA LEU A 191 -5.06 13.72 -13.73
C LEU A 191 -3.66 14.32 -13.63
N LEU A 192 -2.97 14.15 -12.50
CA LEU A 192 -1.59 14.59 -12.35
C LEU A 192 -0.67 13.87 -13.34
N GLY A 193 -0.78 12.54 -13.46
CA GLY A 193 -0.01 11.77 -14.44
C GLY A 193 -0.25 12.26 -15.86
N ALA A 194 -1.51 12.47 -16.25
CA ALA A 194 -1.85 13.00 -17.56
C ALA A 194 -1.27 14.41 -17.80
N ARG A 195 -1.30 15.32 -16.83
CA ARG A 195 -0.71 16.65 -16.93
C ARG A 195 0.81 16.63 -17.02
N LEU A 196 1.47 15.74 -16.26
CA LEU A 196 2.92 15.57 -16.31
C LEU A 196 3.37 15.11 -17.69
N VAL A 197 2.69 14.12 -18.28
CA VAL A 197 2.97 13.65 -19.65
C VAL A 197 2.68 14.75 -20.67
N ALA A 198 1.57 15.48 -20.53
CA ALA A 198 1.25 16.61 -21.40
C ALA A 198 2.29 17.74 -21.35
N THR A 199 3.02 17.88 -20.24
CA THR A 199 4.16 18.83 -20.07
C THR A 199 5.51 18.23 -20.45
N GLY A 200 5.55 17.00 -21.01
CA GLY A 200 6.74 16.37 -21.55
C GLY A 200 7.49 15.44 -20.61
N ALA A 201 6.84 15.01 -19.49
CA ALA A 201 7.43 13.95 -18.65
C ALA A 201 7.53 12.64 -19.42
N ASP A 202 8.60 11.90 -19.17
CA ASP A 202 8.75 10.54 -19.68
C ASP A 202 7.77 9.60 -18.97
N ALA A 203 6.73 9.17 -19.68
CA ALA A 203 5.69 8.30 -19.16
C ALA A 203 6.24 6.96 -18.65
N SER A 204 7.37 6.46 -19.18
CA SER A 204 7.99 5.21 -18.73
C SER A 204 8.58 5.28 -17.32
N LYS A 205 8.77 6.49 -16.79
CA LYS A 205 9.29 6.74 -15.43
C LYS A 205 8.21 6.94 -14.38
N LEU A 206 6.93 6.83 -14.75
CA LEU A 206 5.83 7.05 -13.79
C LEU A 206 4.76 5.97 -13.92
N SER A 207 4.23 5.56 -12.77
CA SER A 207 3.12 4.61 -12.66
C SER A 207 2.10 5.13 -11.65
N ILE A 208 0.83 4.85 -11.91
CA ILE A 208 -0.29 5.36 -11.13
C ILE A 208 -1.01 4.17 -10.48
N PHE A 209 -1.15 4.22 -9.16
CA PHE A 209 -1.88 3.23 -8.35
C PHE A 209 -3.07 3.90 -7.70
N THR A 210 -4.29 3.43 -7.97
CA THR A 210 -5.49 4.03 -7.41
C THR A 210 -6.36 3.03 -6.68
N PHE A 211 -6.94 3.43 -5.55
CA PHE A 211 -7.83 2.61 -4.75
C PHE A 211 -9.23 3.23 -4.71
N GLY A 212 -10.21 2.54 -5.26
CA GLY A 212 -11.59 3.01 -5.30
C GLY A 212 -11.81 4.35 -6.01
N ALA A 213 -10.92 4.74 -6.91
CA ALA A 213 -11.00 6.02 -7.60
C ALA A 213 -12.23 6.12 -8.50
N PRO A 214 -12.96 7.25 -8.49
CA PRO A 214 -14.00 7.51 -9.46
C PRO A 214 -13.41 7.77 -10.86
N THR A 215 -14.25 7.62 -11.87
CA THR A 215 -13.90 7.93 -13.26
C THR A 215 -13.57 9.42 -13.43
N VAL A 216 -12.51 9.75 -14.13
CA VAL A 216 -11.99 11.12 -14.20
C VAL A 216 -12.44 11.89 -15.45
N GLY A 217 -12.63 11.22 -16.58
CA GLY A 217 -12.88 11.88 -17.87
C GLY A 217 -13.80 11.12 -18.82
N ASN A 218 -14.03 11.71 -19.98
CA ASN A 218 -14.84 11.14 -21.06
C ASN A 218 -14.04 10.14 -21.91
N THR A 219 -14.71 9.57 -22.92
CA THR A 219 -14.12 8.61 -23.86
C THR A 219 -12.88 9.18 -24.54
N ALA A 220 -12.93 10.42 -25.03
CA ALA A 220 -11.79 11.04 -25.70
C ALA A 220 -10.57 11.20 -24.77
N PHE A 221 -10.80 11.54 -23.51
CA PHE A 221 -9.73 11.57 -22.52
C PHE A 221 -9.13 10.17 -22.26
N ALA A 222 -10.00 9.17 -22.13
CA ALA A 222 -9.56 7.79 -21.89
C ALA A 222 -8.79 7.22 -23.10
N GLU A 223 -9.19 7.53 -24.32
CA GLU A 223 -8.50 7.12 -25.54
C GLU A 223 -7.14 7.82 -25.70
N GLU A 224 -7.05 9.12 -25.39
CA GLU A 224 -5.81 9.89 -25.52
C GLU A 224 -4.76 9.47 -24.48
N TYR A 225 -5.15 9.32 -23.21
CA TYR A 225 -4.22 9.08 -22.12
C TYR A 225 -4.11 7.61 -21.69
N GLY A 226 -5.09 6.77 -22.07
CA GLY A 226 -5.09 5.36 -21.68
C GLY A 226 -3.95 4.53 -22.25
N CYS A 227 -3.42 4.92 -23.42
CA CYS A 227 -2.25 4.30 -24.05
C CYS A 227 -0.91 4.91 -23.60
N LEU A 228 -0.92 6.06 -22.92
CA LEU A 228 0.28 6.79 -22.49
C LEU A 228 0.62 6.52 -21.02
N LEU A 229 -0.37 6.20 -20.19
CA LEU A 229 -0.23 6.11 -18.74
C LEU A 229 -0.29 4.66 -18.27
N ASP A 230 0.65 4.28 -17.44
CA ASP A 230 0.61 3.03 -16.66
C ASP A 230 -0.29 3.23 -15.43
N VAL A 231 -1.56 2.84 -15.52
CA VAL A 231 -2.57 3.00 -14.47
C VAL A 231 -3.05 1.65 -13.97
N SER A 232 -2.75 1.36 -12.71
CA SER A 232 -3.25 0.21 -11.96
C SER A 232 -4.39 0.64 -11.04
N ARG A 233 -5.61 0.17 -11.33
CA ARG A 233 -6.84 0.53 -10.61
C ARG A 233 -7.30 -0.62 -9.71
N TYR A 234 -7.21 -0.44 -8.42
CA TYR A 234 -7.71 -1.39 -7.44
C TYR A 234 -9.14 -1.03 -7.06
N THR A 235 -10.06 -1.97 -7.27
CA THR A 235 -11.49 -1.78 -7.05
C THR A 235 -12.04 -2.87 -6.13
N MET A 236 -12.84 -2.47 -5.14
CA MET A 236 -13.49 -3.41 -4.23
C MET A 236 -14.88 -3.81 -4.73
N SER A 237 -15.23 -5.08 -4.61
CA SER A 237 -16.60 -5.52 -4.88
C SER A 237 -17.59 -4.81 -3.98
N GLY A 238 -18.66 -4.25 -4.61
CA GLY A 238 -19.68 -3.47 -3.90
C GLY A 238 -19.28 -2.03 -3.55
N ASP A 239 -18.08 -1.56 -3.95
CA ASP A 239 -17.75 -0.15 -3.89
C ASP A 239 -18.51 0.62 -4.99
N LEU A 240 -19.41 1.49 -4.56
CA LEU A 240 -20.26 2.28 -5.47
C LEU A 240 -19.56 3.54 -5.99
N VAL A 241 -18.54 4.05 -5.28
CA VAL A 241 -17.86 5.30 -5.62
C VAL A 241 -17.13 5.18 -6.96
N LYS A 242 -16.50 4.04 -7.23
CA LYS A 242 -15.79 3.77 -8.49
C LYS A 242 -16.66 4.03 -9.75
N ASN A 243 -17.96 3.84 -9.65
CA ASN A 243 -18.92 4.01 -10.74
C ASN A 243 -19.83 5.24 -10.56
N ALA A 244 -19.66 6.03 -9.49
CA ALA A 244 -20.58 7.08 -9.11
C ALA A 244 -20.83 8.09 -10.25
N LEU A 245 -19.78 8.54 -10.93
CA LEU A 245 -19.92 9.48 -12.05
C LEU A 245 -20.51 8.84 -13.31
N GLN A 246 -20.25 7.57 -13.56
CA GLN A 246 -20.85 6.84 -14.68
C GLN A 246 -22.36 6.63 -14.47
N MET A 247 -22.78 6.43 -13.21
CA MET A 247 -24.20 6.29 -12.85
C MET A 247 -24.96 7.62 -12.88
N LEU A 248 -24.29 8.71 -12.49
CA LEU A 248 -24.92 10.05 -12.40
C LEU A 248 -24.95 10.80 -13.72
N LYS A 249 -23.95 10.62 -14.59
CA LYS A 249 -23.86 11.24 -15.92
C LYS A 249 -23.23 10.30 -16.93
N SER A 250 -23.87 10.21 -18.10
CA SER A 250 -23.32 9.49 -19.26
C SER A 250 -21.99 10.10 -19.74
N GLY A 251 -21.12 9.27 -20.33
CA GLY A 251 -19.91 9.69 -21.01
C GLY A 251 -18.68 9.89 -20.13
N TYR A 252 -18.63 9.27 -18.94
CA TYR A 252 -17.40 9.04 -18.20
C TYR A 252 -16.91 7.62 -18.44
N VAL A 253 -15.64 7.44 -18.75
CA VAL A 253 -15.03 6.14 -19.11
C VAL A 253 -13.78 5.88 -18.29
N GLN A 254 -13.67 4.68 -17.71
CA GLN A 254 -12.46 4.20 -17.03
C GLN A 254 -11.45 3.70 -18.06
N PHE A 255 -10.16 3.82 -17.73
CA PHE A 255 -9.06 3.24 -18.47
C PHE A 255 -7.98 2.70 -17.51
N GLY A 256 -6.95 2.05 -18.03
CA GLY A 256 -5.93 1.37 -17.26
C GLY A 256 -6.36 -0.02 -16.78
N THR A 257 -5.43 -0.77 -16.19
CA THR A 257 -5.64 -2.15 -15.74
C THR A 257 -6.45 -2.19 -14.46
N GLU A 258 -7.58 -2.91 -14.46
CA GLU A 258 -8.41 -3.08 -13.27
C GLU A 258 -8.06 -4.36 -12.50
N TYR A 259 -7.70 -4.20 -11.22
CA TYR A 259 -7.52 -5.28 -10.24
C TYR A 259 -8.73 -5.30 -9.31
N LYS A 260 -9.56 -6.37 -9.42
CA LYS A 260 -10.79 -6.51 -8.63
C LYS A 260 -10.53 -7.30 -7.37
N TRP A 261 -10.70 -6.66 -6.24
CA TRP A 261 -10.61 -7.27 -4.93
C TRP A 261 -11.98 -7.61 -4.35
N GLN A 262 -12.03 -8.65 -3.55
CA GLN A 262 -13.20 -9.02 -2.78
C GLN A 262 -13.08 -8.42 -1.38
N LYS A 263 -14.21 -7.95 -0.86
CA LYS A 263 -14.29 -7.50 0.51
C LYS A 263 -14.12 -8.70 1.45
N ASN A 264 -13.32 -8.52 2.50
CA ASN A 264 -13.31 -9.48 3.59
C ASN A 264 -14.71 -9.58 4.21
N GLU A 265 -15.27 -10.80 4.30
CA GLU A 265 -16.62 -11.07 4.82
C GLU A 265 -16.78 -10.59 6.27
N ASN A 266 -15.71 -10.60 7.05
CA ASN A 266 -15.67 -10.11 8.43
C ASN A 266 -15.53 -8.60 8.57
N SER A 267 -15.35 -7.87 7.45
CA SER A 267 -15.32 -6.42 7.46
C SER A 267 -16.74 -5.85 7.37
N HIS A 268 -17.21 -5.27 8.45
CA HIS A 268 -18.50 -4.58 8.50
C HIS A 268 -18.44 -3.14 7.99
N ARG A 269 -17.30 -2.76 7.45
CA ARG A 269 -17.09 -1.43 6.95
C ARG A 269 -17.70 -1.22 5.59
N PHE A 270 -17.89 0.03 5.31
CA PHE A 270 -18.25 0.52 4.01
C PHE A 270 -17.22 0.07 2.95
N ASN A 271 -17.67 -0.46 1.82
CA ASN A 271 -16.81 -1.06 0.82
C ASN A 271 -15.79 -0.08 0.19
N HIS A 272 -15.96 1.22 0.42
CA HIS A 272 -15.07 2.29 -0.02
C HIS A 272 -14.06 2.73 1.07
N SER A 273 -13.99 2.06 2.20
CA SER A 273 -13.02 2.42 3.25
C SER A 273 -11.60 2.09 2.83
N MET A 274 -10.65 3.02 3.03
CA MET A 274 -9.23 2.77 2.79
C MET A 274 -8.70 1.59 3.60
N ALA A 275 -9.20 1.38 4.83
CA ALA A 275 -8.90 0.22 5.65
C ALA A 275 -9.23 -1.11 4.94
N GLY A 276 -10.35 -1.18 4.20
CA GLY A 276 -10.69 -2.36 3.41
C GLY A 276 -9.73 -2.59 2.23
N TYR A 277 -9.29 -1.52 1.59
CA TYR A 277 -8.30 -1.60 0.50
C TYR A 277 -6.92 -2.02 1.03
N LEU A 278 -6.51 -1.52 2.19
CA LEU A 278 -5.26 -1.94 2.82
C LEU A 278 -5.30 -3.42 3.23
N ASP A 279 -6.39 -3.90 3.84
CA ASP A 279 -6.57 -5.33 4.16
C ASP A 279 -6.42 -6.21 2.91
N ALA A 280 -7.07 -5.82 1.81
CA ALA A 280 -6.97 -6.55 0.54
C ALA A 280 -5.55 -6.50 -0.06
N ALA A 281 -4.85 -5.38 0.09
CA ALA A 281 -3.47 -5.24 -0.38
C ALA A 281 -2.50 -6.13 0.42
N ILE A 282 -2.66 -6.22 1.74
CA ILE A 282 -1.90 -7.12 2.61
C ILE A 282 -2.09 -8.57 2.16
N ARG A 283 -3.34 -9.00 1.97
CA ARG A 283 -3.66 -10.36 1.51
C ARG A 283 -3.04 -10.63 0.15
N GLY A 284 -3.25 -9.74 -0.81
CA GLY A 284 -2.70 -9.88 -2.16
C GLY A 284 -1.18 -9.99 -2.19
N TYR A 285 -0.48 -9.23 -1.34
CA TYR A 285 0.97 -9.31 -1.23
C TYR A 285 1.43 -10.66 -0.69
N TYR A 286 0.82 -11.16 0.40
CA TYR A 286 1.22 -12.43 0.98
C TYR A 286 0.81 -13.62 0.11
N ASP A 287 -0.34 -13.57 -0.56
CA ASP A 287 -0.76 -14.60 -1.51
C ASP A 287 0.25 -14.73 -2.66
N GLU A 288 0.72 -13.63 -3.22
CA GLU A 288 1.71 -13.64 -4.30
C GLU A 288 3.11 -14.02 -3.80
N SER A 289 3.51 -13.60 -2.60
CA SER A 289 4.81 -13.94 -2.02
C SER A 289 4.95 -15.44 -1.74
N LEU A 290 3.82 -16.14 -1.56
CA LEU A 290 3.75 -17.58 -1.34
C LEU A 290 3.43 -18.39 -2.60
N GLY A 291 3.35 -17.74 -3.76
CA GLY A 291 3.10 -18.39 -5.04
C GLY A 291 1.63 -18.77 -5.28
N GLY A 292 0.70 -18.09 -4.63
CA GLY A 292 -0.73 -18.22 -4.88
C GLY A 292 -1.60 -18.19 -3.61
N VAL A 293 -2.90 -18.32 -3.79
CA VAL A 293 -3.86 -18.33 -2.67
C VAL A 293 -3.54 -19.45 -1.69
N LEU A 294 -3.29 -19.09 -0.43
CA LEU A 294 -2.99 -20.04 0.61
C LEU A 294 -4.20 -20.94 0.90
N THR A 295 -4.02 -22.23 0.84
CA THR A 295 -5.00 -23.17 1.37
C THR A 295 -5.00 -23.09 2.90
N LEU A 296 -6.13 -23.40 3.55
CA LEU A 296 -6.20 -23.44 5.04
C LEU A 296 -5.10 -24.31 5.66
N GLN A 297 -4.66 -25.36 4.96
CA GLN A 297 -3.59 -26.24 5.42
C GLN A 297 -2.22 -25.58 5.29
N GLN A 298 -1.98 -24.82 4.21
CA GLN A 298 -0.76 -24.03 4.03
C GLN A 298 -0.73 -22.86 5.03
N LEU A 299 -1.90 -22.24 5.32
CA LEU A 299 -2.03 -21.20 6.32
C LEU A 299 -1.70 -21.72 7.73
N ALA A 300 -2.12 -22.94 8.08
CA ALA A 300 -1.82 -23.57 9.36
C ALA A 300 -0.34 -23.96 9.49
N SER A 301 0.34 -24.18 8.37
CA SER A 301 1.75 -24.57 8.27
C SER A 301 2.65 -23.46 7.73
N TYR A 302 2.08 -22.24 7.45
CA TYR A 302 2.89 -21.15 6.93
C TYR A 302 3.93 -20.72 7.95
N LYS A 303 5.11 -20.62 7.44
CA LYS A 303 6.30 -20.22 8.12
C LYS A 303 6.91 -19.10 7.28
N PRO A 304 7.22 -17.93 7.86
CA PRO A 304 8.05 -16.97 7.17
C PRO A 304 9.28 -17.72 6.63
N GLU A 305 9.57 -17.61 5.35
CA GLU A 305 10.79 -18.21 4.81
C GLU A 305 11.94 -17.79 5.71
N ALA A 306 12.66 -18.78 6.25
CA ALA A 306 13.92 -18.52 6.88
C ALA A 306 14.78 -17.83 5.83
N ILE A 307 15.05 -16.55 6.03
CA ILE A 307 15.94 -15.82 5.16
C ILE A 307 17.29 -16.52 5.33
N SER A 308 17.69 -17.33 4.35
CA SER A 308 19.01 -17.92 4.32
C SER A 308 20.03 -16.79 4.39
N GLU A 309 21.18 -17.01 5.00
CA GLU A 309 22.26 -16.01 5.07
C GLU A 309 22.63 -15.47 3.67
N GLU A 310 22.37 -16.23 2.61
CA GLU A 310 22.53 -15.85 1.20
C GLU A 310 21.34 -15.07 0.61
N GLY A 311 20.14 -15.21 1.16
CA GLY A 311 18.91 -14.50 0.73
C GLY A 311 18.75 -13.10 1.32
N MET A 312 19.58 -12.71 2.29
CA MET A 312 19.57 -11.38 2.92
C MET A 312 19.91 -10.23 1.95
N ALA A 313 20.42 -10.53 0.75
CA ALA A 313 20.94 -9.52 -0.16
C ALA A 313 19.88 -8.84 -1.04
N THR A 314 18.62 -9.25 -1.02
CA THR A 314 17.59 -8.76 -1.96
C THR A 314 16.40 -8.06 -1.32
N GLY A 315 16.33 -7.95 -0.01
CA GLY A 315 15.32 -7.17 0.71
C GLY A 315 15.81 -5.75 1.02
N PRO A 316 15.00 -4.70 0.88
CA PRO A 316 15.43 -3.31 1.12
C PRO A 316 15.77 -2.98 2.58
N LEU A 317 15.77 -3.95 3.50
CA LEU A 317 15.85 -3.72 4.94
C LEU A 317 17.03 -4.37 5.64
N TRP A 318 17.84 -5.18 4.96
CA TRP A 318 18.91 -5.93 5.57
C TRP A 318 20.28 -5.44 5.11
N ASN A 319 20.78 -4.37 5.71
CA ASN A 319 22.17 -3.99 5.61
C ASN A 319 22.77 -3.88 7.00
N GLN A 320 23.57 -4.91 7.31
CA GLN A 320 24.86 -4.87 7.96
C GLN A 320 25.02 -4.95 9.47
N GLN A 321 25.95 -5.84 9.74
CA GLN A 321 26.90 -5.99 10.87
C GLN A 321 26.31 -6.44 12.20
N PHE A 322 26.57 -7.68 12.36
CA PHE A 322 26.30 -8.58 13.45
C PHE A 322 27.19 -8.28 14.66
N ASP A 323 26.66 -7.63 15.67
CA ASP A 323 27.24 -7.66 17.00
C ASP A 323 26.16 -8.04 18.02
N LYS A 324 26.31 -9.26 18.56
CA LYS A 324 25.68 -9.87 19.75
C LYS A 324 24.18 -10.17 19.72
N GLY A 325 23.84 -11.39 20.10
CA GLY A 325 22.51 -11.86 20.45
C GLY A 325 21.66 -12.32 19.28
N ARG A 326 21.73 -13.60 18.92
CA ARG A 326 20.83 -14.21 17.94
C ARG A 326 19.50 -14.52 18.60
N VAL A 327 18.40 -14.11 17.97
CA VAL A 327 17.04 -14.31 18.47
C VAL A 327 16.34 -15.41 17.67
N TYR A 328 15.86 -16.42 18.38
CA TYR A 328 14.97 -17.45 17.84
C TYR A 328 13.54 -16.91 17.83
N ILE A 329 12.90 -16.87 16.67
CA ILE A 329 11.50 -16.46 16.54
C ILE A 329 10.62 -17.69 16.66
N ALA A 330 9.93 -17.82 17.78
CA ALA A 330 9.00 -18.91 17.99
C ALA A 330 7.72 -18.74 17.13
N PRO A 331 7.05 -19.86 16.79
CA PRO A 331 5.78 -19.80 16.07
C PRO A 331 4.74 -18.91 16.77
N VAL A 332 4.05 -18.08 16.02
CA VAL A 332 3.03 -17.17 16.54
C VAL A 332 1.88 -17.99 17.12
N GLN A 333 1.55 -17.77 18.37
CA GLN A 333 0.41 -18.40 19.03
C GLN A 333 -0.86 -17.58 18.76
N MET A 334 -1.93 -18.26 18.35
CA MET A 334 -3.16 -17.59 17.99
C MET A 334 -4.37 -18.20 18.70
N LYS A 335 -5.18 -17.31 19.29
CA LYS A 335 -6.44 -17.67 19.90
C LYS A 335 -7.53 -16.69 19.44
N LEU A 336 -8.15 -17.00 18.32
CA LEU A 336 -9.14 -16.15 17.66
C LEU A 336 -10.56 -16.76 17.74
N PRO A 337 -11.61 -15.94 17.75
CA PRO A 337 -12.98 -16.38 17.49
C PRO A 337 -13.09 -17.09 16.15
N GLU A 338 -13.98 -18.09 16.06
CA GLU A 338 -14.16 -18.94 14.87
C GLU A 338 -14.42 -18.13 13.58
N ASN A 339 -15.20 -17.09 13.68
CA ASN A 339 -15.61 -16.25 12.55
C ASN A 339 -14.49 -15.33 11.99
N ILE A 340 -13.37 -15.17 12.68
CA ILE A 340 -12.18 -14.47 12.16
C ILE A 340 -10.95 -15.39 12.09
N GLN A 341 -11.15 -16.70 12.20
CA GLN A 341 -10.05 -17.67 12.14
C GLN A 341 -9.34 -17.65 10.77
N ASN A 342 -10.06 -17.30 9.70
CA ASN A 342 -9.49 -17.17 8.36
C ASN A 342 -8.48 -16.02 8.21
N ASP A 343 -8.48 -15.06 9.15
CA ASP A 343 -7.53 -13.95 9.17
C ASP A 343 -6.20 -14.34 9.83
N SER A 344 -6.15 -15.49 10.52
CA SER A 344 -5.04 -15.91 11.38
C SER A 344 -3.69 -15.94 10.66
N ALA A 345 -3.66 -16.45 9.44
CA ALA A 345 -2.41 -16.58 8.72
C ALA A 345 -1.85 -15.23 8.27
N TYR A 346 -2.70 -14.34 7.78
CA TYR A 346 -2.26 -12.99 7.39
C TYR A 346 -1.81 -12.19 8.62
N MET A 347 -2.48 -12.35 9.76
CA MET A 347 -2.01 -11.77 11.03
C MET A 347 -0.63 -12.32 11.41
N GLN A 348 -0.43 -13.64 11.32
CA GLN A 348 0.86 -14.29 11.63
C GLN A 348 1.97 -13.73 10.76
N LEU A 349 1.73 -13.64 9.45
CA LEU A 349 2.69 -13.12 8.47
C LEU A 349 3.03 -11.65 8.77
N ALA A 350 2.02 -10.79 8.81
CA ALA A 350 2.22 -9.36 8.97
C ALA A 350 2.87 -9.01 10.32
N VAL A 351 2.47 -9.68 11.40
CA VAL A 351 3.05 -9.46 12.73
C VAL A 351 4.44 -10.07 12.84
N GLY A 352 4.66 -11.23 12.22
CA GLY A 352 5.97 -11.88 12.15
C GLY A 352 7.00 -11.01 11.43
N ASP A 353 6.66 -10.48 10.27
CA ASP A 353 7.53 -9.57 9.51
C ASP A 353 7.91 -8.33 10.34
N LEU A 354 6.94 -7.73 11.04
CA LEU A 354 7.20 -6.58 11.90
C LEU A 354 8.16 -6.92 13.05
N LEU A 355 8.03 -8.12 13.65
CA LEU A 355 8.93 -8.57 14.70
C LEU A 355 10.34 -8.86 14.18
N MET A 356 10.44 -9.61 13.08
CA MET A 356 11.74 -9.98 12.48
C MET A 356 12.58 -8.75 12.15
N ASN A 357 11.93 -7.69 11.68
CA ASN A 357 12.57 -6.42 11.37
C ASN A 357 13.15 -5.66 12.58
N GLN A 358 12.91 -6.12 13.83
CA GLN A 358 13.48 -5.48 15.03
C GLN A 358 14.88 -5.98 15.38
N PHE A 359 15.33 -7.09 14.78
CA PHE A 359 16.58 -7.75 15.17
C PHE A 359 17.50 -7.95 13.97
N GLN A 360 18.80 -7.81 14.18
CA GLN A 360 19.81 -7.99 13.14
C GLN A 360 20.15 -9.46 12.89
N ARG A 361 19.98 -10.32 13.90
CA ARG A 361 20.28 -11.75 13.86
C ARG A 361 19.07 -12.54 14.32
N ILE A 362 18.43 -13.22 13.42
CA ILE A 362 17.27 -14.06 13.71
C ILE A 362 17.50 -15.49 13.25
N HIS A 363 16.78 -16.41 13.89
CA HIS A 363 16.54 -17.75 13.37
C HIS A 363 15.05 -18.03 13.42
N VAL A 364 14.50 -18.51 12.32
CA VAL A 364 13.11 -18.97 12.20
C VAL A 364 13.17 -20.44 11.78
N ASP A 365 12.60 -21.32 12.58
CA ASP A 365 12.48 -22.74 12.16
C ASP A 365 11.30 -22.92 11.23
N GLU A 366 11.57 -23.27 9.98
CA GLU A 366 10.55 -23.55 8.95
C GLU A 366 9.63 -24.73 9.33
N ASN A 367 10.01 -25.58 10.27
CA ASN A 367 9.25 -26.75 10.70
C ASN A 367 8.57 -26.59 12.07
N ALA A 368 8.79 -25.46 12.76
CA ALA A 368 8.19 -25.23 14.06
C ALA A 368 6.70 -24.98 13.96
N VAL A 369 5.91 -25.75 14.67
CA VAL A 369 4.46 -25.58 14.80
C VAL A 369 4.18 -25.23 16.25
N ALA A 370 3.33 -24.20 16.48
CA ALA A 370 2.90 -23.88 17.83
C ALA A 370 2.25 -25.12 18.47
N ALA A 371 2.76 -25.52 19.63
CA ALA A 371 2.18 -26.60 20.41
C ALA A 371 0.78 -26.22 20.91
N SER A 372 0.04 -27.21 21.40
CA SER A 372 -1.34 -27.02 21.88
C SER A 372 -1.47 -26.04 23.07
N ASN A 373 -0.36 -25.78 23.77
CA ASN A 373 -0.30 -24.82 24.87
C ASN A 373 1.00 -24.00 24.87
N GLU A 374 0.99 -22.91 25.62
CA GLU A 374 2.07 -21.92 25.67
C GLU A 374 3.37 -22.50 26.28
N VAL A 375 3.24 -23.36 27.28
CA VAL A 375 4.40 -23.93 28.01
C VAL A 375 5.17 -24.89 27.11
N ASP A 376 4.44 -25.76 26.39
CA ASP A 376 5.07 -26.71 25.48
C ASP A 376 5.70 -26.00 24.29
N THR A 377 5.08 -24.93 23.80
CA THR A 377 5.67 -24.10 22.73
C THR A 377 6.96 -23.44 23.18
N LEU A 378 7.00 -22.86 24.38
CA LEU A 378 8.21 -22.23 24.90
C LEU A 378 9.30 -23.29 25.17
N PHE A 379 8.95 -24.44 25.75
CA PHE A 379 9.92 -25.53 26.02
C PHE A 379 10.55 -26.01 24.70
N THR A 380 9.77 -26.24 23.67
CA THR A 380 10.28 -26.63 22.35
C THR A 380 11.18 -25.55 21.77
N ALA A 381 10.75 -24.29 21.83
CA ALA A 381 11.54 -23.15 21.34
C ALA A 381 12.87 -22.99 22.09
N CYS A 382 12.93 -23.29 23.42
CA CYS A 382 14.17 -23.28 24.18
C CYS A 382 15.16 -24.33 23.66
N GLN A 383 14.68 -25.57 23.44
CA GLN A 383 15.53 -26.63 22.92
C GLN A 383 16.06 -26.36 21.53
N GLU A 384 15.21 -25.85 20.63
CA GLU A 384 15.56 -25.51 19.25
C GLU A 384 16.51 -24.31 19.19
N ALA A 385 16.24 -23.26 19.98
CA ALA A 385 17.10 -22.09 20.07
C ALA A 385 18.51 -22.42 20.53
N GLU A 386 18.64 -23.31 21.53
CA GLU A 386 19.94 -23.79 22.02
C GLU A 386 20.71 -24.57 20.95
N GLN A 387 20.02 -25.44 20.19
CA GLN A 387 20.63 -26.24 19.13
C GLN A 387 21.18 -25.37 17.98
N VAL A 388 20.51 -24.25 17.65
CA VAL A 388 20.93 -23.35 16.54
C VAL A 388 21.79 -22.19 17.05
N GLY A 389 22.18 -22.17 18.33
CA GLY A 389 23.05 -21.16 18.89
C GLY A 389 22.43 -19.79 19.05
N CYS A 390 21.12 -19.72 19.27
CA CYS A 390 20.43 -18.50 19.69
C CYS A 390 20.63 -18.24 21.18
N GLU A 391 20.57 -16.99 21.62
CA GLU A 391 20.70 -16.56 23.01
C GLU A 391 19.35 -16.17 23.61
N TYR A 392 18.43 -15.77 22.76
CA TYR A 392 17.10 -15.30 23.12
C TYR A 392 16.02 -15.97 22.29
N ILE A 393 14.80 -15.99 22.83
CA ILE A 393 13.60 -16.47 22.20
C ILE A 393 12.60 -15.32 22.19
N ALA A 394 12.05 -14.99 21.03
CA ALA A 394 10.92 -14.07 20.89
C ALA A 394 9.66 -14.86 20.62
N GLN A 395 8.63 -14.64 21.42
CA GLN A 395 7.33 -15.27 21.29
C GLN A 395 6.27 -14.19 21.07
N ILE A 396 5.37 -14.42 20.08
CA ILE A 396 4.21 -13.60 19.87
C ILE A 396 2.96 -14.40 20.16
N LYS A 397 2.01 -13.75 20.84
CA LYS A 397 0.67 -14.27 21.05
C LYS A 397 -0.36 -13.26 20.58
N ILE A 398 -1.28 -13.71 19.74
CA ILE A 398 -2.41 -12.92 19.26
C ILE A 398 -3.70 -13.55 19.79
N SER A 399 -4.51 -12.76 20.47
CA SER A 399 -5.81 -13.21 20.96
C SER A 399 -6.90 -12.25 20.53
N GLY A 400 -8.06 -12.80 20.16
CA GLY A 400 -9.24 -12.06 19.80
C GLY A 400 -10.40 -12.36 20.75
N THR A 401 -11.16 -11.34 21.11
CA THR A 401 -12.43 -11.49 21.84
C THR A 401 -13.51 -10.68 21.14
N MET A 402 -14.66 -11.32 20.94
CA MET A 402 -15.84 -10.67 20.36
C MET A 402 -16.48 -9.76 21.39
N ASP A 403 -16.91 -8.57 20.99
CA ASP A 403 -17.69 -7.67 21.83
C ASP A 403 -19.09 -8.26 22.08
N LYS A 404 -19.49 -8.32 23.36
CA LYS A 404 -20.78 -8.92 23.73
C LYS A 404 -21.99 -8.10 23.28
N ALA A 405 -21.83 -6.78 23.16
CA ALA A 405 -22.89 -5.87 22.75
C ALA A 405 -22.97 -5.74 21.23
N ASN A 406 -21.86 -5.96 20.52
CA ASN A 406 -21.80 -5.91 19.07
C ASN A 406 -20.95 -7.09 18.53
N PRO A 407 -21.59 -8.19 18.09
CA PRO A 407 -20.90 -9.40 17.60
C PRO A 407 -19.99 -9.17 16.38
N ASN A 408 -20.07 -7.99 15.76
CA ASN A 408 -19.26 -7.61 14.62
C ASN A 408 -17.99 -6.83 15.01
N LEU A 409 -17.81 -6.56 16.29
CA LEU A 409 -16.61 -5.92 16.80
C LEU A 409 -15.76 -6.92 17.58
N TYR A 410 -14.48 -6.82 17.38
CA TYR A 410 -13.48 -7.64 18.07
C TYR A 410 -12.50 -6.73 18.81
N ARG A 411 -12.01 -7.22 19.91
CA ARG A 411 -10.82 -6.71 20.57
C ARG A 411 -9.68 -7.67 20.24
N ILE A 412 -8.68 -7.21 19.53
CA ILE A 412 -7.47 -7.96 19.20
C ILE A 412 -6.38 -7.50 20.16
N ALA A 413 -5.79 -8.45 20.88
CA ALA A 413 -4.61 -8.21 21.72
C ALA A 413 -3.42 -8.92 21.13
N THR A 414 -2.27 -8.24 21.13
CA THR A 414 -0.98 -8.79 20.73
C THR A 414 -0.03 -8.64 21.90
N GLU A 415 0.65 -9.72 22.25
CA GLU A 415 1.66 -9.80 23.29
C GLU A 415 2.97 -10.25 22.67
N THR A 416 4.07 -9.60 23.03
CA THR A 416 5.44 -10.02 22.73
C THR A 416 6.14 -10.36 24.02
N SER A 417 6.76 -11.51 24.09
CA SER A 417 7.52 -11.96 25.26
C SER A 417 8.87 -12.48 24.81
N PHE A 418 9.90 -12.13 25.55
CA PHE A 418 11.28 -12.52 25.31
C PHE A 418 11.81 -13.33 26.46
N PHE A 419 12.51 -14.39 26.12
CA PHE A 419 13.08 -15.34 27.09
C PHE A 419 14.55 -15.61 26.75
N THR A 420 15.32 -16.02 27.74
CA THR A 420 16.61 -16.70 27.51
C THR A 420 16.37 -18.12 27.00
N THR A 421 17.37 -18.77 26.45
CA THR A 421 17.28 -20.19 26.06
C THR A 421 17.06 -21.15 27.24
N SER A 422 17.33 -20.70 28.47
CA SER A 422 16.93 -21.43 29.70
C SER A 422 15.45 -21.23 30.09
N GLY A 423 14.68 -20.42 29.31
CA GLY A 423 13.28 -20.15 29.60
C GLY A 423 13.03 -19.06 30.63
N GLU A 424 14.05 -18.31 31.06
CA GLU A 424 13.87 -17.18 31.97
C GLU A 424 13.31 -15.98 31.24
N PRO A 425 12.26 -15.31 31.76
CA PRO A 425 11.68 -14.14 31.12
C PRO A 425 12.64 -12.94 31.15
N VAL A 426 12.80 -12.26 30.03
CA VAL A 426 13.66 -11.08 29.85
C VAL A 426 12.84 -9.81 29.75
N ALA A 427 11.86 -9.81 28.88
CA ALA A 427 10.97 -8.68 28.64
C ALA A 427 9.62 -9.17 28.13
N SER A 428 8.56 -8.43 28.44
CA SER A 428 7.23 -8.70 27.90
C SER A 428 6.45 -7.40 27.78
N SER A 429 5.69 -7.25 26.70
CA SER A 429 4.77 -6.15 26.52
C SER A 429 3.51 -6.62 25.78
N MET A 430 2.37 -5.98 26.07
CA MET A 430 1.08 -6.30 25.48
C MET A 430 0.29 -5.04 25.19
N THR A 431 -0.37 -5.02 24.04
CA THR A 431 -1.34 -3.98 23.71
C THR A 431 -2.57 -4.56 23.05
N SER A 432 -3.68 -3.83 23.05
CA SER A 432 -4.90 -4.27 22.40
C SER A 432 -5.66 -3.12 21.77
N THR A 433 -6.35 -3.40 20.68
CA THR A 433 -7.23 -2.45 20.01
C THR A 433 -8.52 -3.09 19.54
N THR A 434 -9.51 -2.29 19.21
CA THR A 434 -10.82 -2.74 18.73
C THR A 434 -10.93 -2.55 17.22
N THR A 435 -11.67 -3.43 16.55
CA THR A 435 -11.89 -3.36 15.09
C THR A 435 -12.98 -2.36 14.68
N LYS A 436 -13.26 -1.34 15.52
CA LYS A 436 -14.28 -0.35 15.21
C LYS A 436 -14.01 0.39 13.90
N GLU A 437 -12.75 0.76 13.69
CA GLU A 437 -12.31 1.58 12.55
C GLU A 437 -11.37 0.82 11.59
N ILE A 438 -10.95 -0.38 11.94
CA ILE A 438 -9.96 -1.19 11.23
C ILE A 438 -10.39 -2.66 11.15
N THR A 439 -9.70 -3.46 10.34
CA THR A 439 -9.93 -4.89 10.23
C THR A 439 -9.20 -5.66 11.33
N PRO A 440 -9.48 -6.95 11.55
CA PRO A 440 -8.72 -7.77 12.49
C PRO A 440 -7.22 -7.85 12.16
N ILE A 441 -6.85 -7.94 10.88
CA ILE A 441 -5.44 -7.97 10.44
C ILE A 441 -4.76 -6.64 10.76
N GLU A 442 -5.39 -5.53 10.38
CA GLU A 442 -4.86 -4.19 10.69
C GLU A 442 -4.76 -3.96 12.20
N ALA A 443 -5.70 -4.48 13.00
CA ALA A 443 -5.64 -4.39 14.46
C ALA A 443 -4.41 -5.13 15.02
N ALA A 444 -4.09 -6.31 14.51
CA ALA A 444 -2.90 -7.06 14.91
C ALA A 444 -1.62 -6.33 14.50
N MET A 445 -1.56 -5.81 13.28
CA MET A 445 -0.43 -5.00 12.79
C MET A 445 -0.24 -3.72 13.60
N TYR A 446 -1.33 -3.01 13.88
CA TYR A 446 -1.33 -1.81 14.70
C TYR A 446 -0.78 -2.07 16.10
N ASN A 447 -1.24 -3.15 16.74
CA ASN A 447 -0.73 -3.56 18.04
C ASN A 447 0.78 -3.86 17.97
N MET A 448 1.21 -4.64 16.96
CA MET A 448 2.62 -4.99 16.80
C MET A 448 3.49 -3.75 16.55
N ALA A 449 3.06 -2.84 15.70
CA ALA A 449 3.78 -1.59 15.44
C ALA A 449 3.97 -0.75 16.73
N ARG A 450 3.01 -0.76 17.64
CA ARG A 450 3.17 -0.13 18.96
C ARG A 450 4.18 -0.87 19.82
N LEU A 451 4.12 -2.21 19.83
CA LEU A 451 5.07 -3.05 20.59
C LEU A 451 6.51 -2.95 20.07
N THR A 452 6.72 -2.59 18.79
CA THR A 452 8.07 -2.33 18.27
C THR A 452 8.74 -1.17 19.00
N GLY A 453 7.99 -0.18 19.46
CA GLY A 453 8.50 0.92 20.29
C GLY A 453 9.06 0.41 21.62
N ASP A 454 8.35 -0.50 22.29
CA ASP A 454 8.79 -1.10 23.56
C ASP A 454 10.04 -1.96 23.35
N ILE A 455 10.10 -2.72 22.25
CA ILE A 455 11.27 -3.53 21.86
C ILE A 455 12.49 -2.62 21.67
N GLN A 456 12.35 -1.52 20.91
CA GLN A 456 13.43 -0.58 20.66
C GLN A 456 13.92 0.10 21.94
N GLN A 457 13.02 0.39 22.87
CA GLN A 457 13.39 0.90 24.19
C GLN A 457 14.22 -0.14 24.96
N ALA A 458 13.77 -1.39 25.02
CA ALA A 458 14.50 -2.48 25.68
C ALA A 458 15.88 -2.73 25.05
N GLN A 459 16.00 -2.56 23.71
CA GLN A 459 17.29 -2.60 23.01
C GLN A 459 18.19 -1.41 23.36
N ALA A 460 17.63 -0.21 23.49
CA ALA A 460 18.38 0.98 23.89
C ALA A 460 18.90 0.89 25.33
N GLU A 461 18.15 0.23 26.20
CA GLU A 461 18.51 -0.06 27.60
C GLU A 461 19.48 -1.27 27.75
N GLY A 462 19.78 -1.96 26.65
CA GLY A 462 20.66 -3.15 26.64
C GLY A 462 20.03 -4.42 27.25
N ILE A 463 18.70 -4.44 27.36
CA ILE A 463 17.92 -5.59 27.86
C ILE A 463 17.75 -6.62 26.74
N LEU A 464 17.48 -6.17 25.51
CA LEU A 464 17.35 -7.00 24.31
C LEU A 464 18.50 -6.74 23.32
N PRO A 465 18.86 -7.71 22.50
CA PRO A 465 19.83 -7.54 21.42
C PRO A 465 19.25 -6.61 20.32
N LYS A 466 20.15 -6.00 19.56
CA LYS A 466 19.79 -5.18 18.40
C LYS A 466 19.68 -6.02 17.14
#